data_a0a9ddf4060dc8dcfae451f83ea24cbf
#
_entry.id   a0a9ddf4060dc8dcfae451f83ea24cbf
#
_cell.length_a   1.000
_cell.length_b   1.000
_cell.length_c   1.000
_cell.angle_alpha   90.00
_cell.angle_beta   90.00
_cell.angle_gamma   90.00
#
_symmetry.space_group_name_H-M   'P 1'
#
loop_
_entity.id
_entity.type
_entity.pdbx_description
1 polymer ?
#
loop_
_entity_poly.entity_id
_entity_poly.type
_entity_poly.pdbx_seq_one_letter_code
_entity_poly.pdbx_strand_id
1 'polypeptide(L)'
;MSTETTTSEYMLLFRGTHWDKNLSPEEIQKVMSQWTSWFDRLTREGRIKSAQPLVPEGQIVSGKKGQTVADGPFAESKEAIAGYFMLQVKDRHEAIEIAKQCPTLKYGVTVEVRPVAEQCPHTQHLNEQLAHATP
;
A
#
# COMPACT_ATOMS: atom_id res chain seq x y z
N MET A 1 5.90 25.74 -23.71
CA MET A 1 4.86 24.73 -23.50
C MET A 1 5.31 23.72 -22.49
N SER A 2 4.67 23.72 -21.38
CA SER A 2 5.05 22.81 -20.32
C SER A 2 4.53 21.41 -20.64
N THR A 3 5.44 20.48 -20.71
CA THR A 3 5.07 19.08 -20.69
C THR A 3 4.76 18.73 -19.24
N GLU A 4 3.57 19.06 -18.81
CA GLU A 4 3.15 18.60 -17.50
C GLU A 4 2.99 17.10 -17.55
N THR A 5 3.89 16.42 -16.87
CA THR A 5 3.75 14.99 -16.70
C THR A 5 2.65 14.79 -15.66
N THR A 6 1.47 14.37 -16.13
CA THR A 6 0.38 14.04 -15.23
C THR A 6 0.79 12.78 -14.46
N THR A 7 0.93 12.89 -13.14
CA THR A 7 1.20 11.74 -12.29
C THR A 7 -0.11 11.21 -11.72
N SER A 8 -0.12 9.92 -11.48
CA SER A 8 -1.22 9.24 -10.80
C SER A 8 -0.75 8.73 -9.46
N GLU A 9 -1.66 8.62 -8.53
CA GLU A 9 -1.34 8.09 -7.22
C GLU A 9 -1.72 6.62 -7.14
N TYR A 10 -0.79 5.82 -6.66
CA TYR A 10 -1.01 4.39 -6.41
C TYR A 10 -0.52 4.07 -5.02
N MET A 11 -1.24 3.21 -4.32
CA MET A 11 -0.81 2.77 -3.00
C MET A 11 -0.26 1.36 -3.11
N LEU A 12 0.89 1.14 -2.51
CA LEU A 12 1.43 -0.20 -2.30
C LEU A 12 1.09 -0.61 -0.88
N LEU A 13 0.40 -1.74 -0.74
CA LEU A 13 0.06 -2.31 0.54
C LEU A 13 0.90 -3.57 0.73
N PHE A 14 1.71 -3.59 1.78
CA PHE A 14 2.60 -4.71 2.06
C PHE A 14 1.89 -5.67 2.99
N ARG A 15 1.66 -6.90 2.53
CA ARG A 15 0.95 -7.92 3.30
C ARG A 15 1.91 -8.99 3.75
N GLY A 16 1.81 -9.36 5.02
CA GLY A 16 2.66 -10.34 5.65
C GLY A 16 3.66 -9.68 6.58
N THR A 17 3.53 -9.95 7.88
CA THR A 17 4.34 -9.32 8.91
C THR A 17 5.42 -10.24 9.48
N HIS A 18 5.36 -11.55 9.17
CA HIS A 18 6.26 -12.56 9.74
C HIS A 18 7.28 -13.08 8.73
N TRP A 19 7.72 -12.21 7.81
CA TRP A 19 8.71 -12.57 6.81
C TRP A 19 10.07 -12.91 7.43
N ASP A 20 10.35 -12.38 8.63
CA ASP A 20 11.62 -12.52 9.32
C ASP A 20 11.73 -13.77 10.19
N LYS A 21 10.65 -14.54 10.30
CA LYS A 21 10.51 -15.61 11.28
C LYS A 21 11.62 -16.65 11.27
N ASN A 22 12.13 -16.99 10.10
CA ASN A 22 13.15 -18.03 9.94
C ASN A 22 14.51 -17.49 9.54
N LEU A 23 14.74 -16.18 9.71
CA LEU A 23 15.96 -15.54 9.30
C LEU A 23 16.85 -15.22 10.50
N SER A 24 18.16 -15.29 10.30
CA SER A 24 19.11 -14.86 11.32
C SER A 24 19.09 -13.34 11.46
N PRO A 25 19.59 -12.79 12.59
CA PRO A 25 19.71 -11.35 12.73
C PRO A 25 20.51 -10.68 11.62
N GLU A 26 21.56 -11.33 11.13
CA GLU A 26 22.38 -10.81 10.04
C GLU A 26 21.59 -10.75 8.73
N GLU A 27 20.80 -11.77 8.46
CA GLU A 27 19.94 -11.80 7.28
C GLU A 27 18.86 -10.72 7.34
N ILE A 28 18.24 -10.54 8.51
CA ILE A 28 17.24 -9.50 8.72
C ILE A 28 17.86 -8.13 8.48
N GLN A 29 19.05 -7.89 9.03
CA GLN A 29 19.74 -6.61 8.85
C GLN A 29 20.03 -6.34 7.38
N LYS A 30 20.44 -7.36 6.64
CA LYS A 30 20.68 -7.23 5.20
C LYS A 30 19.41 -6.85 4.45
N VAL A 31 18.30 -7.49 4.77
CA VAL A 31 17.01 -7.19 4.14
C VAL A 31 16.58 -5.77 4.47
N MET A 32 16.74 -5.36 5.73
CA MET A 32 16.39 -4.00 6.14
C MET A 32 17.23 -2.96 5.43
N SER A 33 18.51 -3.24 5.18
CA SER A 33 19.37 -2.37 4.39
C SER A 33 18.87 -2.24 2.96
N GLN A 34 18.40 -3.34 2.39
CA GLN A 34 17.83 -3.33 1.05
C GLN A 34 16.55 -2.50 1.00
N TRP A 35 15.70 -2.60 2.03
CA TRP A 35 14.49 -1.78 2.16
C TRP A 35 14.83 -0.29 2.22
N THR A 36 15.79 0.06 3.05
CA THR A 36 16.24 1.45 3.20
C THR A 36 16.76 2.01 1.88
N SER A 37 17.59 1.23 1.17
CA SER A 37 18.13 1.64 -0.12
C SER A 37 17.02 1.83 -1.15
N TRP A 38 16.06 0.93 -1.18
CA TRP A 38 14.93 1.00 -2.10
C TRP A 38 14.07 2.24 -1.83
N PHE A 39 13.73 2.45 -0.56
CA PHE A 39 12.96 3.61 -0.12
C PHE A 39 13.68 4.92 -0.44
N ASP A 40 14.97 5.00 -0.14
CA ASP A 40 15.76 6.21 -0.39
C ASP A 40 15.85 6.53 -1.87
N ARG A 41 16.02 5.51 -2.70
CA ARG A 41 16.07 5.71 -4.14
C ARG A 41 14.75 6.26 -4.67
N LEU A 42 13.63 5.66 -4.27
CA LEU A 42 12.31 6.10 -4.70
C LEU A 42 12.01 7.51 -4.21
N THR A 43 12.45 7.84 -2.99
CA THR A 43 12.28 9.18 -2.44
C THR A 43 13.07 10.22 -3.25
N ARG A 44 14.33 9.90 -3.56
CA ARG A 44 15.17 10.80 -4.37
C ARG A 44 14.62 11.00 -5.76
N GLU A 45 13.96 10.00 -6.30
CA GLU A 45 13.35 10.07 -7.63
C GLU A 45 11.99 10.78 -7.62
N GLY A 46 11.52 11.18 -6.44
CA GLY A 46 10.24 11.87 -6.31
C GLY A 46 9.03 10.99 -6.52
N ARG A 47 9.20 9.69 -6.37
CA ARG A 47 8.12 8.72 -6.61
C ARG A 47 7.30 8.39 -5.38
N ILE A 48 7.78 8.72 -4.19
CA ILE A 48 7.06 8.48 -2.93
C ILE A 48 6.50 9.79 -2.40
N LYS A 49 5.19 9.83 -2.20
CA LYS A 49 4.50 10.95 -1.59
C LYS A 49 4.46 10.81 -0.07
N SER A 50 4.21 9.61 0.41
CA SER A 50 4.21 9.29 1.84
C SER A 50 4.37 7.78 2.01
N ALA A 51 4.79 7.38 3.19
CA ALA A 51 4.97 5.97 3.53
C ALA A 51 4.98 5.82 5.03
N GLN A 52 4.42 4.72 5.53
CA GLN A 52 4.46 4.40 6.95
C GLN A 52 4.50 2.90 7.16
N PRO A 53 5.35 2.42 8.07
CA PRO A 53 5.20 1.07 8.57
C PRO A 53 4.06 1.03 9.60
N LEU A 54 3.48 -0.13 9.77
CA LEU A 54 2.41 -0.33 10.74
C LEU A 54 2.85 -1.38 11.76
N VAL A 55 2.47 -1.16 13.03
CA VAL A 55 2.69 -2.18 14.04
C VAL A 55 1.78 -3.38 13.76
N PRO A 56 2.20 -4.59 14.16
CA PRO A 56 1.43 -5.79 13.83
C PRO A 56 0.13 -5.96 14.61
N GLU A 57 -0.13 -5.10 15.58
CA GLU A 57 -1.29 -5.17 16.44
C GLU A 57 -2.38 -4.24 15.94
N GLY A 58 -3.60 -4.74 15.86
CA GLY A 58 -4.70 -3.90 15.44
C GLY A 58 -6.03 -4.42 15.97
N GLN A 59 -7.08 -3.67 15.70
CA GLN A 59 -8.43 -4.06 16.09
C GLN A 59 -9.37 -3.85 14.91
N ILE A 60 -10.35 -4.70 14.81
CA ILE A 60 -11.34 -4.67 13.75
C ILE A 60 -12.69 -4.33 14.36
N VAL A 61 -13.31 -3.30 13.84
CA VAL A 61 -14.64 -2.86 14.25
C VAL A 61 -15.63 -3.26 13.15
N SER A 62 -16.72 -3.91 13.56
CA SER A 62 -17.75 -4.35 12.61
C SER A 62 -19.12 -4.29 13.28
N GLY A 63 -20.16 -4.59 12.50
CA GLY A 63 -21.53 -4.54 12.96
C GLY A 63 -22.19 -3.20 12.64
N LYS A 64 -23.53 -3.17 12.63
CA LYS A 64 -24.29 -2.01 12.18
C LYS A 64 -24.04 -0.73 12.97
N LYS A 65 -23.73 -0.86 14.25
CA LYS A 65 -23.45 0.29 15.13
C LYS A 65 -22.02 0.23 15.68
N GLY A 66 -21.13 -0.52 15.01
CA GLY A 66 -19.79 -0.72 15.53
C GLY A 66 -19.77 -1.53 16.80
N GLN A 67 -20.71 -2.46 16.96
CA GLN A 67 -20.88 -3.22 18.18
C GLN A 67 -19.78 -4.25 18.44
N THR A 68 -19.18 -4.74 17.37
CA THR A 68 -18.16 -5.77 17.48
C THR A 68 -16.78 -5.13 17.32
N VAL A 69 -15.97 -5.30 18.35
CA VAL A 69 -14.56 -4.88 18.32
C VAL A 69 -13.74 -6.10 18.68
N ALA A 70 -12.89 -6.51 17.78
CA ALA A 70 -12.07 -7.70 17.96
C ALA A 70 -10.62 -7.41 17.61
N ASP A 71 -9.70 -8.10 18.26
CA ASP A 71 -8.29 -8.02 17.89
C ASP A 71 -8.09 -8.67 16.52
N GLY A 72 -7.27 -8.05 15.69
CA GLY A 72 -6.94 -8.63 14.40
C GLY A 72 -6.60 -7.59 13.34
N PRO A 73 -6.25 -8.07 12.15
CA PRO A 73 -5.95 -9.47 11.87
C PRO A 73 -4.73 -9.94 12.65
N PHE A 74 -4.60 -11.24 12.88
CA PHE A 74 -3.43 -11.76 13.60
C PHE A 74 -2.16 -11.51 12.78
N ALA A 75 -1.05 -11.28 13.47
CA ALA A 75 0.22 -10.98 12.82
C ALA A 75 0.69 -12.07 11.85
N GLU A 76 0.32 -13.33 12.12
CA GLU A 76 0.64 -14.46 11.25
C GLU A 76 -0.23 -14.51 9.99
N SER A 77 -1.33 -13.76 9.97
CA SER A 77 -2.22 -13.75 8.82
C SER A 77 -1.54 -13.12 7.62
N LYS A 78 -1.69 -13.75 6.46
CA LYS A 78 -1.20 -13.18 5.20
C LYS A 78 -1.96 -11.92 4.80
N GLU A 79 -3.08 -11.65 5.45
CA GLU A 79 -3.88 -10.46 5.19
C GLU A 79 -3.43 -9.26 6.05
N ALA A 80 -2.59 -9.49 7.06
CA ALA A 80 -2.10 -8.41 7.90
C ALA A 80 -1.22 -7.47 7.08
N ILE A 81 -1.54 -6.17 7.16
CA ILE A 81 -0.82 -5.15 6.41
C ILE A 81 0.31 -4.61 7.27
N ALA A 82 1.54 -4.74 6.77
CA ALA A 82 2.74 -4.31 7.50
C ALA A 82 3.07 -2.84 7.28
N GLY A 83 2.49 -2.22 6.26
CA GLY A 83 2.75 -0.83 5.96
C GLY A 83 2.28 -0.48 4.55
N TYR A 84 2.53 0.76 4.18
CA TYR A 84 2.14 1.22 2.85
C TYR A 84 3.14 2.25 2.31
N PHE A 85 3.21 2.32 0.97
CA PHE A 85 3.82 3.43 0.25
C PHE A 85 2.71 4.11 -0.57
N MET A 86 2.64 5.43 -0.50
CA MET A 86 1.82 6.21 -1.41
C MET A 86 2.74 6.72 -2.52
N LEU A 87 2.52 6.24 -3.74
CA LEU A 87 3.36 6.56 -4.89
C LEU A 87 2.76 7.67 -5.73
N GLN A 88 3.64 8.47 -6.32
CA GLN A 88 3.32 9.38 -7.41
C GLN A 88 4.06 8.88 -8.63
N VAL A 89 3.34 8.29 -9.57
CA VAL A 89 3.94 7.65 -10.72
C VAL A 89 3.16 8.00 -11.98
N LYS A 90 3.75 7.67 -13.10
CA LYS A 90 3.19 7.97 -14.40
C LYS A 90 1.93 7.15 -14.69
N ASP A 91 1.96 5.84 -14.35
CA ASP A 91 0.87 4.94 -14.66
C ASP A 91 0.97 3.67 -13.80
N ARG A 92 0.01 2.77 -14.02
CA ARG A 92 -0.04 1.48 -13.32
C ARG A 92 1.20 0.63 -13.57
N HIS A 93 1.68 0.62 -14.79
CA HIS A 93 2.85 -0.17 -15.14
C HIS A 93 4.06 0.22 -14.29
N GLU A 94 4.29 1.51 -14.14
CA GLU A 94 5.39 2.01 -13.32
C GLU A 94 5.22 1.60 -11.85
N ALA A 95 4.00 1.69 -11.32
CA ALA A 95 3.71 1.27 -9.95
C ALA A 95 4.00 -0.22 -9.75
N ILE A 96 3.61 -1.05 -10.71
CA ILE A 96 3.86 -2.50 -10.66
C ILE A 96 5.36 -2.79 -10.73
N GLU A 97 6.09 -2.11 -11.59
CA GLU A 97 7.54 -2.30 -11.70
C GLU A 97 8.24 -1.92 -10.41
N ILE A 98 7.78 -0.88 -9.73
CA ILE A 98 8.30 -0.51 -8.41
C ILE A 98 8.01 -1.62 -7.40
N ALA A 99 6.77 -2.12 -7.37
CA ALA A 99 6.37 -3.17 -6.43
C ALA A 99 7.19 -4.44 -6.60
N LYS A 100 7.58 -4.78 -7.82
CA LYS A 100 8.40 -5.96 -8.10
C LYS A 100 9.77 -5.89 -7.44
N GLN A 101 10.21 -4.71 -7.03
CA GLN A 101 11.52 -4.52 -6.41
C GLN A 101 11.49 -4.71 -4.89
N CYS A 102 10.35 -5.01 -4.33
CA CYS A 102 10.20 -5.16 -2.88
C CYS A 102 11.14 -6.27 -2.35
N PRO A 103 12.05 -5.93 -1.42
CA PRO A 103 13.06 -6.89 -0.95
C PRO A 103 12.49 -8.10 -0.22
N THR A 104 11.28 -8.03 0.30
CA THR A 104 10.70 -9.12 1.08
C THR A 104 9.78 -10.04 0.30
N LEU A 105 9.63 -9.81 -1.01
CA LEU A 105 8.83 -10.71 -1.86
C LEU A 105 9.30 -12.16 -1.77
N LYS A 106 10.60 -12.37 -1.76
CA LYS A 106 11.18 -13.71 -1.71
C LYS A 106 10.91 -14.43 -0.38
N TYR A 107 10.46 -13.70 0.63
CA TYR A 107 10.13 -14.28 1.94
C TYR A 107 8.62 -14.39 2.15
N GLY A 108 7.85 -14.28 1.09
CA GLY A 108 6.41 -14.50 1.16
C GLY A 108 5.55 -13.27 1.35
N VAL A 109 6.15 -12.09 1.43
CA VAL A 109 5.38 -10.85 1.45
C VAL A 109 4.73 -10.66 0.08
N THR A 110 3.49 -10.21 0.07
CA THR A 110 2.83 -9.80 -1.17
C THR A 110 2.62 -8.30 -1.14
N VAL A 111 2.67 -7.69 -2.32
CA VAL A 111 2.46 -6.25 -2.45
C VAL A 111 1.22 -6.04 -3.31
N GLU A 112 0.21 -5.42 -2.71
CA GLU A 112 -1.00 -5.07 -3.44
C GLU A 112 -0.81 -3.67 -4.03
N VAL A 113 -1.05 -3.53 -5.32
CA VAL A 113 -0.92 -2.25 -6.03
C VAL A 113 -2.33 -1.75 -6.31
N ARG A 114 -2.70 -0.61 -5.72
CA ARG A 114 -4.05 -0.06 -5.87
C ARG A 114 -4.02 1.37 -6.34
N PRO A 115 -4.79 1.70 -7.39
CA PRO A 115 -4.93 3.10 -7.77
C PRO A 115 -5.71 3.85 -6.71
N VAL A 116 -5.29 5.07 -6.43
CA VAL A 116 -5.98 5.93 -5.47
C VAL A 116 -7.01 6.75 -6.25
N ALA A 117 -8.25 6.72 -5.81
CA ALA A 117 -9.33 7.46 -6.46
C ALA A 117 -9.24 8.94 -6.08
N GLU A 118 -9.48 9.82 -7.04
CA GLU A 118 -9.50 11.26 -6.78
C GLU A 118 -10.68 11.65 -5.91
N GLN A 119 -11.77 10.91 -6.04
CA GLN A 119 -12.95 11.10 -5.21
C GLN A 119 -13.54 9.72 -4.90
N CYS A 120 -14.37 9.66 -3.87
CA CYS A 120 -15.00 8.41 -3.47
C CYS A 120 -15.79 7.83 -4.64
N PRO A 121 -15.53 6.58 -5.04
CA PRO A 121 -16.26 5.96 -6.16
C PRO A 121 -17.77 5.94 -5.97
N HIS A 122 -18.24 5.82 -4.73
CA HIS A 122 -19.67 5.85 -4.44
C HIS A 122 -20.26 7.24 -4.71
N THR A 123 -19.54 8.29 -4.36
CA THR A 123 -19.96 9.66 -4.64
C THR A 123 -19.99 9.93 -6.13
N GLN A 124 -19.00 9.46 -6.86
CA GLN A 124 -18.96 9.61 -8.31
C GLN A 124 -20.12 8.89 -8.96
N HIS A 125 -20.39 7.66 -8.55
CA HIS A 125 -21.51 6.88 -9.08
C HIS A 125 -22.85 7.54 -8.79
N LEU A 126 -23.03 8.04 -7.57
CA LEU A 126 -24.25 8.75 -7.19
C LEU A 126 -24.46 10.01 -8.05
N ASN A 127 -23.40 10.78 -8.27
CA ASN A 127 -23.48 11.98 -9.11
C ASN A 127 -23.87 11.64 -10.54
N GLU A 128 -23.35 10.54 -11.07
CA GLU A 128 -23.71 10.08 -12.41
C GLU A 128 -25.18 9.68 -12.47
N GLN A 129 -25.68 8.96 -11.45
CA GLN A 129 -27.09 8.58 -11.38
C GLN A 129 -28.00 9.80 -11.28
N LEU A 130 -27.62 10.79 -10.47
CA LEU A 130 -28.39 12.01 -10.32
C LEU A 130 -28.42 12.82 -11.62
N ALA A 131 -27.32 12.86 -12.35
CA ALA A 131 -27.25 13.55 -13.62
C ALA A 131 -28.19 12.90 -14.66
N HIS A 132 -28.34 11.58 -14.64
CA HIS A 132 -29.23 10.86 -15.55
C HIS A 132 -30.70 10.90 -15.10
N ALA A 133 -30.97 11.22 -13.85
CA ALA A 133 -32.30 11.29 -13.33
C ALA A 133 -33.00 12.60 -13.68
N THR A 134 -32.30 13.62 -14.12
CA THR A 134 -32.86 14.90 -14.49
C THR A 134 -33.42 14.81 -15.91
N PRO A 135 -34.70 15.18 -16.14
CA PRO A 135 -35.29 15.17 -17.49
C PRO A 135 -34.58 16.14 -18.41
#